data_baf7a07364254ae0a44cf3349434cb94
#
_entry.id   baf7a07364254ae0a44cf3349434cb94
#
_cell.length_a   1.000
_cell.length_b   1.000
_cell.length_c   1.000
_cell.angle_alpha   90.00
_cell.angle_beta   90.00
_cell.angle_gamma   90.00
#
_symmetry.space_group_name_H-M   'P 1'
#
loop_
_entity.id
_entity.type
_entity.pdbx_description
1 polymer ?
#
loop_
_entity_poly.entity_id
_entity_poly.type
_entity_poly.pdbx_seq_one_letter_code
_entity_poly.pdbx_strand_id
1 'polypeptide(L)'
;MLYLGLAALAVIIWATCIERYWFAIKRSELKVLPTGSPDLVVLHISDIHMAPWQRYKQRWIRKLNTKVNPDLVINTGDNLGHARGINPVLEALNPLTGIPGVFVNGSNDLYAPAKRNPFQYLLR
;
A
#
# COMPACT_ATOMS: atom_id res chain seq x y z
N MET A 1 27.09 26.29 -9.03
CA MET A 1 26.27 25.49 -9.99
C MET A 1 26.48 23.99 -9.82
N LEU A 2 27.73 23.46 -9.78
CA LEU A 2 28.01 22.02 -9.60
C LEU A 2 27.39 21.44 -8.30
N TYR A 3 27.55 22.10 -7.16
CA TYR A 3 27.01 21.65 -5.87
C TYR A 3 25.48 21.61 -5.87
N LEU A 4 24.80 22.53 -6.53
CA LEU A 4 23.34 22.52 -6.68
C LEU A 4 22.87 21.31 -7.53
N GLY A 5 23.61 21.00 -8.60
CA GLY A 5 23.33 19.82 -9.42
C GLY A 5 23.53 18.52 -8.65
N LEU A 6 24.60 18.40 -7.84
CA LEU A 6 24.85 17.24 -7.00
C LEU A 6 23.77 17.08 -5.90
N ALA A 7 23.34 18.18 -5.28
CA ALA A 7 22.29 18.16 -4.28
C ALA A 7 20.95 17.71 -4.89
N ALA A 8 20.56 18.25 -6.06
CA ALA A 8 19.37 17.83 -6.77
C ALA A 8 19.41 16.34 -7.14
N LEU A 9 20.54 15.84 -7.64
CA LEU A 9 20.72 14.43 -7.97
C LEU A 9 20.59 13.55 -6.71
N ALA A 10 21.18 13.96 -5.60
CA ALA A 10 21.08 13.23 -4.32
C ALA A 10 19.62 13.13 -3.83
N VAL A 11 18.85 14.22 -3.94
CA VAL A 11 17.41 14.23 -3.59
C VAL A 11 16.62 13.30 -4.50
N ILE A 12 16.89 13.30 -5.80
CA ILE A 12 16.20 12.40 -6.75
C ILE A 12 16.52 10.94 -6.43
N ILE A 13 17.78 10.61 -6.17
CA ILE A 13 18.18 9.24 -5.78
C ILE A 13 17.51 8.84 -4.47
N TRP A 14 17.50 9.72 -3.46
CA TRP A 14 16.81 9.48 -2.19
C TRP A 14 15.33 9.16 -2.40
N ALA A 15 14.59 10.04 -3.10
CA ALA A 15 13.16 9.91 -3.33
C ALA A 15 12.82 8.65 -4.16
N THR A 16 13.63 8.32 -5.16
CA THR A 16 13.33 7.19 -6.06
C THR A 16 13.82 5.84 -5.56
N CYS A 17 14.95 5.79 -4.84
CA CYS A 17 15.60 4.54 -4.45
C CYS A 17 15.45 4.19 -2.96
N ILE A 18 15.20 5.17 -2.09
CA ILE A 18 15.14 4.95 -0.65
C ILE A 18 13.72 5.14 -0.12
N GLU A 19 13.15 6.33 -0.29
CA GLU A 19 11.86 6.68 0.31
C GLU A 19 10.73 5.76 -0.15
N ARG A 20 10.68 5.41 -1.42
CA ARG A 20 9.65 4.49 -1.98
C ARG A 20 9.67 3.08 -1.37
N TYR A 21 10.74 2.70 -0.66
CA TYR A 21 10.87 1.42 0.04
C TYR A 21 10.79 1.54 1.55
N TRP A 22 10.63 2.75 2.07
CA TRP A 22 10.55 3.02 3.51
C TRP A 22 9.12 2.87 4.01
N PHE A 23 8.67 1.63 4.12
CA PHE A 23 7.34 1.33 4.65
C PHE A 23 7.31 1.41 6.16
N ALA A 24 6.29 2.08 6.72
CA ALA A 24 6.09 2.22 8.14
C ALA A 24 4.65 1.89 8.55
N ILE A 25 4.50 1.36 9.76
CA ILE A 25 3.20 1.18 10.40
C ILE A 25 2.93 2.44 11.23
N LYS A 26 1.90 3.19 10.87
CA LYS A 26 1.40 4.28 11.71
C LYS A 26 0.42 3.70 12.72
N ARG A 27 0.57 4.08 13.97
CA ARG A 27 -0.35 3.69 15.06
C ARG A 27 -1.10 4.92 15.55
N SER A 28 -2.40 4.77 15.72
CA SER A 28 -3.27 5.78 16.31
C SER A 28 -4.20 5.10 17.29
N GLU A 29 -4.43 5.71 18.42
CA GLU A 29 -5.35 5.24 19.43
C GLU A 29 -6.62 6.10 19.41
N LEU A 30 -7.78 5.45 19.30
CA LEU A 30 -9.07 6.10 19.20
C LEU A 30 -9.95 5.59 20.33
N LYS A 31 -10.42 6.51 21.19
CA LYS A 31 -11.33 6.19 22.29
C LYS A 31 -12.79 6.27 21.81
N VAL A 32 -13.20 5.29 21.01
CA VAL A 32 -14.53 5.25 20.36
C VAL A 32 -15.40 4.08 20.86
N LEU A 33 -14.80 3.13 21.59
CA LEU A 33 -15.55 2.01 22.14
C LEU A 33 -16.23 2.38 23.46
N PRO A 34 -17.36 1.74 23.79
CA PRO A 34 -18.02 1.92 25.09
C PRO A 34 -17.09 1.62 26.27
N THR A 35 -17.31 2.29 27.38
CA THR A 35 -16.53 2.05 28.60
C THR A 35 -16.64 0.57 29.05
N GLY A 36 -15.48 -0.05 29.30
CA GLY A 36 -15.39 -1.46 29.69
C GLY A 36 -15.31 -2.44 28.52
N SER A 37 -15.36 -1.98 27.26
CA SER A 37 -15.08 -2.82 26.10
C SER A 37 -13.60 -3.21 26.05
N PRO A 38 -13.27 -4.44 25.61
CA PRO A 38 -11.89 -4.80 25.34
C PRO A 38 -11.33 -3.96 24.18
N ASP A 39 -10.01 -3.76 24.19
CA ASP A 39 -9.33 -3.09 23.10
C ASP A 39 -9.47 -3.88 21.79
N LEU A 40 -9.63 -3.18 20.69
CA LEU A 40 -9.73 -3.75 19.34
C LEU A 40 -8.58 -3.22 18.46
N VAL A 41 -7.75 -4.13 18.00
CA VAL A 41 -6.66 -3.79 17.08
C VAL A 41 -7.16 -3.88 15.65
N VAL A 42 -7.29 -2.73 14.99
CA VAL A 42 -7.73 -2.63 13.59
C VAL A 42 -6.54 -2.37 12.68
N LEU A 43 -6.31 -3.24 11.70
CA LEU A 43 -5.34 -3.01 10.63
C LEU A 43 -6.06 -2.39 9.43
N HIS A 44 -5.80 -1.11 9.16
CA HIS A 44 -6.27 -0.44 7.96
C HIS A 44 -5.20 -0.45 6.86
N ILE A 45 -5.57 -0.96 5.70
CA ILE A 45 -4.73 -1.03 4.50
C ILE A 45 -5.44 -0.29 3.37
N SER A 46 -4.72 0.56 2.66
CA SER A 46 -5.21 1.30 1.50
C SER A 46 -4.10 1.52 0.48
N ASP A 47 -4.46 1.73 -0.76
CA ASP A 47 -3.57 2.25 -1.81
C ASP A 47 -2.26 1.46 -1.95
N ILE A 48 -2.34 0.14 -1.91
CA ILE A 48 -1.16 -0.73 -2.04
C ILE A 48 -0.45 -0.50 -3.38
N HIS A 49 -1.20 -0.26 -4.46
CA HIS A 49 -0.70 -0.09 -5.82
C HIS A 49 0.38 -1.13 -6.17
N MET A 50 0.05 -2.41 -6.01
CA MET A 50 0.98 -3.52 -6.20
C MET A 50 1.30 -3.74 -7.68
N ALA A 51 2.60 -3.86 -7.98
CA ALA A 51 3.08 -4.29 -9.29
C ALA A 51 3.92 -5.58 -9.16
N PRO A 52 4.04 -6.40 -10.23
CA PRO A 52 4.69 -7.71 -10.17
C PRO A 52 6.14 -7.70 -9.68
N TRP A 53 6.85 -6.61 -9.94
CA TRP A 53 8.28 -6.47 -9.57
C TRP A 53 8.51 -5.96 -8.15
N GLN A 54 7.46 -5.56 -7.40
CA GLN A 54 7.58 -4.99 -6.06
C GLN A 54 7.67 -6.07 -4.97
N ARG A 55 8.57 -7.03 -5.11
CA ARG A 55 8.72 -8.17 -4.19
C ARG A 55 9.05 -7.76 -2.75
N TYR A 56 9.72 -6.63 -2.55
CA TYR A 56 10.00 -6.11 -1.21
C TYR A 56 8.72 -5.65 -0.51
N LYS A 57 7.87 -4.86 -1.20
CA LYS A 57 6.55 -4.44 -0.71
C LYS A 57 5.67 -5.65 -0.39
N GLN A 58 5.59 -6.62 -1.30
CA GLN A 58 4.85 -7.86 -1.10
C GLN A 58 5.28 -8.59 0.18
N ARG A 59 6.59 -8.79 0.39
CA ARG A 59 7.13 -9.41 1.59
C ARG A 59 6.86 -8.60 2.86
N TRP A 60 6.89 -7.27 2.77
CA TRP A 60 6.62 -6.40 3.91
C TRP A 60 5.15 -6.50 4.35
N ILE A 61 4.20 -6.46 3.39
CA ILE A 61 2.76 -6.61 3.65
C ILE A 61 2.45 -7.97 4.26
N ARG A 62 3.02 -9.06 3.74
CA ARG A 62 2.84 -10.41 4.32
C ARG A 62 3.19 -10.52 5.80
N LYS A 63 4.09 -9.67 6.28
CA LYS A 63 4.51 -9.64 7.69
C LYS A 63 3.59 -8.80 8.59
N LEU A 64 2.59 -8.11 8.03
CA LEU A 64 1.71 -7.24 8.82
C LEU A 64 0.91 -8.03 9.86
N ASN A 65 0.44 -9.23 9.51
CA ASN A 65 -0.26 -10.10 10.44
C ASN A 65 0.56 -10.30 11.73
N THR A 66 1.80 -10.77 11.60
CA THR A 66 2.67 -11.03 12.77
C THR A 66 3.17 -9.77 13.47
N LYS A 67 3.28 -8.65 12.76
CA LYS A 67 3.74 -7.37 13.32
C LYS A 67 2.67 -6.60 14.06
N VAL A 68 1.43 -6.71 13.64
CA VAL A 68 0.30 -5.94 14.17
C VAL A 68 -0.58 -6.82 15.04
N ASN A 69 -0.75 -8.11 14.70
CA ASN A 69 -1.67 -9.06 15.31
C ASN A 69 -3.08 -8.47 15.39
N PRO A 70 -3.71 -8.14 14.24
CA PRO A 70 -4.98 -7.43 14.24
C PRO A 70 -6.16 -8.37 14.56
N ASP A 71 -7.19 -7.81 15.20
CA ASP A 71 -8.48 -8.45 15.42
C ASP A 71 -9.43 -8.23 14.25
N LEU A 72 -9.22 -7.15 13.49
CA LEU A 72 -10.03 -6.76 12.34
C LEU A 72 -9.13 -6.17 11.24
N VAL A 73 -9.43 -6.52 9.99
CA VAL A 73 -8.75 -5.94 8.81
C VAL A 73 -9.74 -5.10 8.00
N ILE A 74 -9.37 -3.87 7.69
CA ILE A 74 -10.11 -2.98 6.80
C ILE A 74 -9.23 -2.69 5.59
N ASN A 75 -9.68 -3.06 4.38
CA ASN A 75 -9.00 -2.72 3.14
C ASN A 75 -9.90 -1.80 2.30
N THR A 76 -9.46 -0.57 2.10
CA THR A 76 -10.23 0.45 1.37
C THR A 76 -9.88 0.55 -0.12
N GLY A 77 -9.20 -0.46 -0.65
CA GLY A 77 -9.01 -0.62 -2.08
C GLY A 77 -7.76 0.04 -2.64
N ASP A 78 -7.76 0.23 -3.96
CA ASP A 78 -6.63 0.66 -4.79
C ASP A 78 -5.38 -0.23 -4.60
N ASN A 79 -5.64 -1.54 -4.55
CA ASN A 79 -4.59 -2.53 -4.32
C ASN A 79 -3.73 -2.76 -5.57
N LEU A 80 -4.29 -2.57 -6.77
CA LEU A 80 -3.60 -2.81 -8.03
C LEU A 80 -2.86 -1.56 -8.55
N GLY A 81 -1.56 -1.68 -8.76
CA GLY A 81 -0.72 -0.71 -9.46
C GLY A 81 -0.36 -1.15 -10.88
N HIS A 82 -0.78 -2.35 -11.29
CA HIS A 82 -0.53 -2.92 -12.61
C HIS A 82 -1.52 -4.06 -12.88
N ALA A 83 -1.93 -4.26 -14.13
CA ALA A 83 -2.88 -5.32 -14.51
C ALA A 83 -2.43 -6.74 -14.07
N ARG A 84 -1.12 -7.02 -14.06
CA ARG A 84 -0.53 -8.28 -13.56
C ARG A 84 -0.24 -8.26 -12.05
N GLY A 85 -0.78 -7.31 -11.31
CA GLY A 85 -0.60 -7.16 -9.86
C GLY A 85 -1.51 -8.06 -9.02
N ILE A 86 -2.50 -8.72 -9.60
CA ILE A 86 -3.51 -9.51 -8.88
C ILE A 86 -2.86 -10.61 -8.02
N ASN A 87 -2.09 -11.52 -8.61
CA ASN A 87 -1.44 -12.58 -7.86
C ASN A 87 -0.49 -12.06 -6.76
N PRO A 88 0.40 -11.07 -7.03
CA PRO A 88 1.19 -10.41 -6.00
C PRO A 88 0.37 -9.82 -4.84
N VAL A 89 -0.80 -9.23 -5.10
CA VAL A 89 -1.71 -8.72 -4.05
C VAL A 89 -2.27 -9.87 -3.24
N LEU A 90 -2.82 -10.89 -3.89
CA LEU A 90 -3.39 -12.07 -3.21
C LEU A 90 -2.35 -12.75 -2.32
N GLU A 91 -1.14 -12.96 -2.83
CA GLU A 91 -0.03 -13.54 -2.06
C GLU A 91 0.38 -12.64 -0.87
N ALA A 92 0.37 -11.31 -1.05
CA ALA A 92 0.73 -10.37 0.01
C ALA A 92 -0.31 -10.36 1.14
N LEU A 93 -1.59 -10.40 0.79
CA LEU A 93 -2.71 -10.33 1.73
C LEU A 93 -3.12 -11.70 2.32
N ASN A 94 -2.66 -12.80 1.73
CA ASN A 94 -3.03 -14.16 2.16
C ASN A 94 -2.93 -14.41 3.68
N PRO A 95 -1.88 -13.95 4.42
CA PRO A 95 -1.82 -14.14 5.86
C PRO A 95 -2.90 -13.42 6.67
N LEU A 96 -3.62 -12.49 6.04
CA LEU A 96 -4.68 -11.69 6.66
C LEU A 96 -6.08 -12.25 6.39
N THR A 97 -6.24 -13.20 5.45
CA THR A 97 -7.55 -13.73 5.03
C THR A 97 -8.26 -14.57 6.09
N GLY A 98 -7.53 -15.05 7.09
CA GLY A 98 -8.12 -15.76 8.26
C GLY A 98 -8.65 -14.84 9.37
N ILE A 99 -8.48 -13.52 9.23
CA ILE A 99 -8.89 -12.51 10.20
C ILE A 99 -10.21 -11.89 9.73
N PRO A 100 -11.18 -11.63 10.61
CA PRO A 100 -12.38 -10.88 10.25
C PRO A 100 -12.03 -9.57 9.58
N GLY A 101 -12.76 -9.19 8.53
CA GLY A 101 -12.44 -7.96 7.83
C GLY A 101 -13.49 -7.50 6.84
N VAL A 102 -13.31 -6.29 6.34
CA VAL A 102 -14.11 -5.68 5.30
C VAL A 102 -13.21 -5.18 4.17
N PHE A 103 -13.72 -5.26 2.96
CA PHE A 103 -13.02 -4.85 1.75
C PHE A 103 -13.93 -4.01 0.87
N VAL A 104 -13.38 -2.95 0.29
CA VAL A 104 -14.03 -2.12 -0.74
C VAL A 104 -13.09 -2.03 -1.94
N ASN A 105 -13.66 -2.14 -3.14
CA ASN A 105 -12.87 -1.91 -4.35
C ASN A 105 -12.55 -0.43 -4.52
N GLY A 106 -11.28 -0.12 -4.76
CA GLY A 106 -10.86 1.17 -5.28
C GLY A 106 -10.97 1.21 -6.82
N SER A 107 -10.69 2.36 -7.40
CA SER A 107 -10.75 2.57 -8.85
C SER A 107 -9.80 1.64 -9.62
N ASN A 108 -8.60 1.44 -9.11
CA ASN A 108 -7.58 0.59 -9.73
C ASN A 108 -7.88 -0.90 -9.61
N ASP A 109 -8.71 -1.31 -8.67
CA ASP A 109 -9.14 -2.70 -8.53
C ASP A 109 -10.21 -3.05 -9.58
N LEU A 110 -11.05 -2.09 -9.97
CA LEU A 110 -12.06 -2.23 -11.02
C LEU A 110 -11.47 -1.98 -12.41
N TYR A 111 -10.60 -1.00 -12.54
CA TYR A 111 -9.99 -0.57 -13.80
C TYR A 111 -8.47 -0.68 -13.68
N ALA A 112 -7.94 -1.90 -13.84
CA ALA A 112 -6.51 -2.15 -13.70
C ALA A 112 -5.67 -1.13 -14.47
N PRO A 113 -4.66 -0.50 -13.82
CA PRO A 113 -3.86 0.54 -14.45
C PRO A 113 -3.20 0.05 -15.73
N ALA A 114 -3.57 0.63 -16.86
CA ALA A 114 -2.92 0.42 -18.16
C ALA A 114 -1.93 1.54 -18.43
N LYS A 115 -0.84 1.22 -19.14
CA LYS A 115 0.07 2.26 -19.64
C LYS A 115 -0.71 3.17 -20.59
N ARG A 116 -0.98 4.40 -20.16
CA ARG A 116 -1.58 5.43 -21.01
C ARG A 116 -0.47 6.32 -21.55
N ASN A 117 -0.53 6.62 -22.85
CA ASN A 117 0.35 7.61 -23.44
C ASN A 117 -0.09 9.01 -22.96
N PRO A 118 0.73 9.75 -22.20
CA PRO A 118 0.36 11.07 -21.69
C PRO A 118 0.03 12.07 -22.82
N PHE A 119 0.59 11.87 -24.01
CA PHE A 119 0.32 12.72 -25.17
C PHE A 119 -1.07 12.50 -25.81
N GLN A 120 -1.80 11.45 -25.46
CA GLN A 120 -3.18 11.26 -25.93
C GLN A 120 -4.15 12.35 -25.43
N TYR A 121 -3.81 13.03 -24.35
CA TYR A 121 -4.60 14.14 -23.82
C TYR A 121 -4.32 15.48 -24.51
N LEU A 122 -3.19 15.59 -25.22
CA LEU A 122 -2.80 16.80 -25.94
C LEU A 122 -3.28 16.81 -27.40
N LEU A 123 -3.76 15.66 -27.90
CA LEU A 123 -4.16 15.46 -29.32
C LEU A 123 -5.69 15.34 -29.50
N ARG A 124 -6.47 15.69 -28.47
CA ARG A 124 -7.95 15.77 -28.52
C ARG A 124 -8.44 17.20 -28.61
#